data_be56f4fc434a17cb6411b7c2136cc80d
#
_entry.id   be56f4fc434a17cb6411b7c2136cc80d
#
_cell.length_a   1.000
_cell.length_b   1.000
_cell.length_c   1.000
_cell.angle_alpha   90.00
_cell.angle_beta   90.00
_cell.angle_gamma   90.00
#
_symmetry.space_group_name_H-M   'P 1'
#
loop_
_entity.id
_entity.type
_entity.pdbx_description
1 polymer ?
#
loop_
_entity_poly.entity_id
_entity_poly.type
_entity_poly.pdbx_seq_one_letter_code
_entity_poly.pdbx_strand_id
1 'polypeptide(L)'
;MSKKLYAIFAAVLMASMLLAACGQAAPAPTEAPAPATEAPATEAPTEAPKPMKICQITDTGGIDDKSFNATAWKGVTDAQAEFGIEGKYLESTQAADYEKNINAFVEEGCDLIVTVGFLLGDATKAGAEANPDVKFTIVDYAYDPTLPNVIGQVFNTDEAAFLAGYLAAGMSKTGKVGTFGGLQIPPVTVFMDGYFYGVKYYNEKKGTNVEVLGWDPVAATGLFTQSFDDQNLGKQFAIQLM
;
A
#
# COMPACT_ATOMS: atom_id res chain seq x y z
N MET A 1 -52.11 -4.99 8.08
CA MET A 1 -52.26 -5.43 9.49
C MET A 1 -53.72 -5.21 9.93
N SER A 2 -54.40 -6.23 10.40
CA SER A 2 -55.85 -6.21 10.62
C SER A 2 -56.19 -5.45 11.90
N LYS A 3 -57.34 -4.74 11.89
CA LYS A 3 -57.90 -3.98 13.06
C LYS A 3 -57.96 -4.82 14.35
N LYS A 4 -57.96 -6.15 14.26
CA LYS A 4 -57.92 -7.07 15.40
C LYS A 4 -56.59 -7.12 16.13
N LEU A 5 -55.47 -6.85 15.43
CA LEU A 5 -54.11 -6.85 16.01
C LEU A 5 -53.87 -5.61 16.88
N TYR A 6 -54.46 -4.45 16.50
CA TYR A 6 -54.38 -3.21 17.27
C TYR A 6 -55.20 -3.29 18.57
N ALA A 7 -56.33 -4.01 18.57
CA ALA A 7 -57.17 -4.18 19.76
C ALA A 7 -56.48 -5.06 20.81
N ILE A 8 -55.71 -6.06 20.40
CA ILE A 8 -54.95 -6.94 21.31
C ILE A 8 -53.77 -6.16 21.93
N PHE A 9 -53.06 -5.33 21.13
CA PHE A 9 -51.97 -4.50 21.64
C PHE A 9 -52.43 -3.44 22.65
N ALA A 10 -53.59 -2.81 22.41
CA ALA A 10 -54.16 -1.82 23.30
C ALA A 10 -54.66 -2.45 24.64
N ALA A 11 -55.16 -3.67 24.61
CA ALA A 11 -55.62 -4.39 25.81
C ALA A 11 -54.46 -4.83 26.71
N VAL A 12 -53.30 -5.23 26.11
CA VAL A 12 -52.11 -5.63 26.87
C VAL A 12 -51.43 -4.40 27.52
N LEU A 13 -51.44 -3.23 26.85
CA LEU A 13 -50.88 -1.99 27.40
C LEU A 13 -51.71 -1.44 28.58
N MET A 14 -53.04 -1.61 28.59
CA MET A 14 -53.91 -1.19 29.72
C MET A 14 -53.83 -2.13 30.91
N ALA A 15 -53.57 -3.40 30.71
CA ALA A 15 -53.40 -4.37 31.79
C ALA A 15 -52.11 -4.20 32.60
N SER A 16 -51.07 -3.62 31.99
CA SER A 16 -49.77 -3.37 32.65
C SER A 16 -49.74 -2.11 33.53
N MET A 17 -50.71 -1.21 33.40
CA MET A 17 -50.79 0.01 34.24
C MET A 17 -51.61 -0.16 35.55
N LEU A 18 -52.30 -1.27 35.74
CA LEU A 18 -53.17 -1.48 36.91
C LEU A 18 -52.54 -2.25 38.08
N LEU A 19 -51.28 -2.66 38.00
CA LEU A 19 -50.58 -3.40 39.07
C LEU A 19 -49.62 -2.55 39.92
N ALA A 20 -49.62 -1.20 39.80
CA ALA A 20 -48.68 -0.32 40.49
C ALA A 20 -49.28 0.48 41.66
N ALA A 21 -50.45 0.08 42.21
CA ALA A 21 -51.04 0.80 43.31
C ALA A 21 -51.52 -0.19 44.35
N CYS A 22 -50.72 -0.53 45.36
CA CYS A 22 -51.02 -0.76 46.75
C CYS A 22 -49.81 -1.37 47.47
N GLY A 23 -49.17 -0.56 48.30
CA GLY A 23 -48.14 -0.98 49.26
C GLY A 23 -47.86 0.14 50.25
N GLN A 24 -48.72 0.27 51.25
CA GLN A 24 -48.53 1.19 52.37
C GLN A 24 -47.42 0.63 53.29
N ALA A 25 -46.28 1.36 53.41
CA ALA A 25 -45.17 0.98 54.27
C ALA A 25 -45.36 1.50 55.70
N ALA A 26 -45.13 0.65 56.67
CA ALA A 26 -45.04 1.00 58.11
C ALA A 26 -43.75 1.78 58.42
N PRO A 27 -43.74 2.61 59.50
CA PRO A 27 -42.53 3.42 59.82
C PRO A 27 -41.42 2.54 60.34
N ALA A 28 -40.25 2.73 59.73
CA ALA A 28 -39.00 2.06 60.06
C ALA A 28 -38.25 2.74 61.21
N PRO A 29 -37.50 1.97 62.03
CA PRO A 29 -36.66 2.49 63.11
C PRO A 29 -35.52 3.38 62.58
N THR A 30 -35.19 4.40 63.39
CA THR A 30 -34.09 5.34 63.11
C THR A 30 -32.75 4.64 63.07
N GLU A 31 -32.15 4.58 61.91
CA GLU A 31 -30.83 3.99 61.65
C GLU A 31 -29.72 5.04 61.87
N ALA A 32 -28.59 4.58 62.43
CA ALA A 32 -27.42 5.38 62.71
C ALA A 32 -26.75 5.96 61.42
N PRO A 33 -25.97 7.03 61.45
CA PRO A 33 -25.40 7.62 60.26
C PRO A 33 -24.48 6.65 59.53
N ALA A 34 -24.79 6.40 58.26
CA ALA A 34 -23.96 5.59 57.38
C ALA A 34 -22.56 6.21 57.18
N PRO A 35 -21.51 5.38 57.02
CA PRO A 35 -20.19 5.87 56.66
C PRO A 35 -20.25 6.62 55.31
N ALA A 36 -19.49 7.71 55.25
CA ALA A 36 -19.35 8.53 54.04
C ALA A 36 -18.97 7.66 52.83
N THR A 37 -19.85 7.66 51.84
CA THR A 37 -19.55 7.06 50.54
C THR A 37 -18.37 7.77 49.95
N GLU A 38 -17.25 7.07 49.78
CA GLU A 38 -16.11 7.59 49.02
C GLU A 38 -16.62 8.00 47.64
N ALA A 39 -16.28 9.23 47.21
CA ALA A 39 -16.57 9.73 45.88
C ALA A 39 -15.93 8.78 44.85
N PRO A 40 -16.61 8.48 43.73
CA PRO A 40 -16.00 7.69 42.66
C PRO A 40 -14.65 8.31 42.29
N ALA A 41 -13.60 7.48 42.30
CA ALA A 41 -12.29 7.90 41.81
C ALA A 41 -12.47 8.45 40.39
N THR A 42 -12.12 9.70 40.18
CA THR A 42 -12.07 10.29 38.84
C THR A 42 -11.08 9.47 38.02
N GLU A 43 -11.56 8.71 37.04
CA GLU A 43 -10.69 8.02 36.09
C GLU A 43 -9.72 9.04 35.50
N ALA A 44 -8.42 8.73 35.58
CA ALA A 44 -7.40 9.56 34.94
C ALA A 44 -7.74 9.72 33.44
N PRO A 45 -7.52 10.89 32.84
CA PRO A 45 -7.77 11.09 31.42
C PRO A 45 -7.03 10.01 30.65
N THR A 46 -7.77 9.17 29.93
CA THR A 46 -7.20 8.23 28.96
C THR A 46 -6.44 9.06 27.94
N GLU A 47 -5.11 8.96 27.89
CA GLU A 47 -4.32 9.60 26.85
C GLU A 47 -4.93 9.26 25.49
N ALA A 48 -5.13 10.28 24.64
CA ALA A 48 -5.59 10.07 23.28
C ALA A 48 -4.63 9.08 22.57
N PRO A 49 -5.14 8.10 21.82
CA PRO A 49 -4.29 7.13 21.12
C PRO A 49 -3.26 7.88 20.28
N LYS A 50 -1.98 7.53 20.44
CA LYS A 50 -0.88 8.08 19.64
C LYS A 50 -1.21 7.82 18.16
N PRO A 51 -1.09 8.81 17.26
CA PRO A 51 -1.30 8.59 15.84
C PRO A 51 -0.31 7.54 15.33
N MET A 52 -0.80 6.63 14.45
CA MET A 52 0.04 5.65 13.78
C MET A 52 1.12 6.37 12.96
N LYS A 53 2.36 5.88 13.02
CA LYS A 53 3.49 6.41 12.27
C LYS A 53 3.82 5.49 11.10
N ILE A 54 3.74 6.01 9.86
CA ILE A 54 4.08 5.30 8.63
C ILE A 54 5.34 5.93 8.03
N CYS A 55 6.35 5.11 7.78
CA CYS A 55 7.68 5.54 7.36
C CYS A 55 8.06 4.92 6.03
N GLN A 56 8.39 5.74 5.02
CA GLN A 56 8.79 5.29 3.70
C GLN A 56 10.30 5.38 3.51
N ILE A 57 10.89 4.34 2.90
CA ILE A 57 12.28 4.33 2.45
C ILE A 57 12.29 4.25 0.92
N THR A 58 12.97 5.20 0.28
CA THR A 58 13.13 5.18 -1.19
C THR A 58 14.28 4.26 -1.60
N ASP A 59 14.25 3.80 -2.84
CA ASP A 59 15.46 3.34 -3.50
C ASP A 59 16.36 4.53 -3.91
N THR A 60 17.35 4.29 -4.79
CA THR A 60 18.31 5.31 -5.20
C THR A 60 17.72 6.42 -6.08
N GLY A 61 16.48 6.30 -6.53
CA GLY A 61 15.79 7.33 -7.33
C GLY A 61 15.38 8.57 -6.54
N GLY A 62 15.37 8.48 -5.20
CA GLY A 62 14.96 9.58 -4.31
C GLY A 62 13.45 9.86 -4.34
N ILE A 63 13.00 10.79 -3.48
CA ILE A 63 11.57 11.08 -3.29
C ILE A 63 10.97 11.89 -4.44
N ASP A 64 11.79 12.67 -5.14
CA ASP A 64 11.36 13.59 -6.23
C ASP A 64 11.49 12.98 -7.63
N ASP A 65 11.53 11.65 -7.74
CA ASP A 65 11.62 10.92 -9.02
C ASP A 65 10.43 11.17 -9.96
N LYS A 66 9.39 11.85 -9.49
CA LYS A 66 8.14 12.18 -10.19
C LYS A 66 7.38 10.95 -10.71
N SER A 67 7.67 9.79 -10.18
CA SER A 67 7.14 8.51 -10.62
C SER A 67 6.98 7.56 -9.43
N PHE A 68 7.88 6.64 -9.26
CA PHE A 68 7.78 5.46 -8.42
C PHE A 68 7.79 5.78 -6.92
N ASN A 69 8.86 6.40 -6.41
CA ASN A 69 8.96 6.78 -5.00
C ASN A 69 7.98 7.90 -4.62
N ALA A 70 7.82 8.90 -5.50
CA ALA A 70 6.86 9.99 -5.30
C ALA A 70 5.41 9.48 -5.24
N THR A 71 5.05 8.48 -6.06
CA THR A 71 3.70 7.90 -6.07
C THR A 71 3.43 7.09 -4.80
N ALA A 72 4.41 6.31 -4.32
CA ALA A 72 4.30 5.61 -3.05
C ALA A 72 4.16 6.60 -1.88
N TRP A 73 4.94 7.68 -1.88
CA TRP A 73 4.86 8.75 -0.88
C TRP A 73 3.50 9.47 -0.91
N LYS A 74 2.92 9.65 -2.08
CA LYS A 74 1.56 10.18 -2.19
C LYS A 74 0.55 9.32 -1.43
N GLY A 75 0.68 8.00 -1.44
CA GLY A 75 -0.16 7.11 -0.64
C GLY A 75 -0.05 7.40 0.86
N VAL A 76 1.17 7.64 1.36
CA VAL A 76 1.38 8.02 2.77
C VAL A 76 0.78 9.38 3.08
N THR A 77 0.97 10.38 2.21
CA THR A 77 0.40 11.73 2.43
C THR A 77 -1.13 11.76 2.32
N ASP A 78 -1.72 10.96 1.45
CA ASP A 78 -3.16 10.80 1.38
C ASP A 78 -3.71 10.16 2.67
N ALA A 79 -3.03 9.14 3.20
CA ALA A 79 -3.38 8.53 4.48
C ALA A 79 -3.21 9.50 5.66
N GLN A 80 -2.22 10.40 5.65
CA GLN A 80 -2.11 11.47 6.63
C GLN A 80 -3.33 12.40 6.60
N ALA A 81 -3.76 12.79 5.41
CA ALA A 81 -4.90 13.69 5.27
C ALA A 81 -6.24 13.02 5.66
N GLU A 82 -6.40 11.73 5.39
CA GLU A 82 -7.65 11.01 5.61
C GLU A 82 -7.76 10.44 7.04
N PHE A 83 -6.67 9.88 7.58
CA PHE A 83 -6.67 9.13 8.85
C PHE A 83 -5.90 9.81 9.98
N GLY A 84 -5.26 10.94 9.74
CA GLY A 84 -4.50 11.67 10.75
C GLY A 84 -3.25 10.92 11.24
N ILE A 85 -2.67 10.07 10.40
CA ILE A 85 -1.40 9.38 10.70
C ILE A 85 -0.21 10.35 10.63
N GLU A 86 0.91 9.96 11.21
CA GLU A 86 2.19 10.64 11.02
C GLU A 86 2.97 9.96 9.88
N GLY A 87 3.35 10.70 8.83
CA GLY A 87 4.15 10.19 7.72
C GLY A 87 5.56 10.75 7.74
N LYS A 88 6.55 9.92 7.44
CA LYS A 88 7.96 10.30 7.32
C LYS A 88 8.65 9.50 6.22
N TYR A 89 9.71 10.04 5.61
CA TYR A 89 10.53 9.30 4.67
C TYR A 89 12.03 9.49 4.92
N LEU A 90 12.82 8.52 4.45
CA LEU A 90 14.26 8.58 4.28
C LEU A 90 14.60 8.20 2.85
N GLU A 91 15.55 8.93 2.27
CA GLU A 91 16.07 8.61 0.95
C GLU A 91 17.33 7.76 1.05
N SER A 92 17.48 6.85 0.09
CA SER A 92 18.69 6.06 -0.07
C SER A 92 19.45 6.52 -1.31
N THR A 93 20.72 6.81 -1.18
CA THR A 93 21.58 7.22 -2.30
C THR A 93 22.37 6.06 -2.88
N GLN A 94 22.42 4.95 -2.16
CA GLN A 94 23.11 3.72 -2.53
C GLN A 94 22.52 2.52 -1.77
N ALA A 95 22.75 1.32 -2.25
CA ALA A 95 22.23 0.09 -1.62
C ALA A 95 22.66 -0.08 -0.14
N ALA A 96 23.85 0.42 0.22
CA ALA A 96 24.34 0.37 1.60
C ALA A 96 23.50 1.23 2.60
N ASP A 97 22.64 2.12 2.09
CA ASP A 97 21.77 2.94 2.94
C ASP A 97 20.48 2.19 3.32
N TYR A 98 20.09 1.13 2.61
CA TYR A 98 18.82 0.43 2.81
C TYR A 98 18.63 -0.12 4.23
N GLU A 99 19.55 -0.97 4.68
CA GLU A 99 19.51 -1.54 6.03
C GLU A 99 19.62 -0.45 7.11
N LYS A 100 20.49 0.54 6.89
CA LYS A 100 20.67 1.66 7.81
C LYS A 100 19.38 2.46 7.98
N ASN A 101 18.68 2.76 6.89
CA ASN A 101 17.42 3.50 6.91
C ASN A 101 16.29 2.69 7.55
N ILE A 102 16.23 1.36 7.30
CA ILE A 102 15.28 0.46 7.96
C ILE A 102 15.51 0.48 9.47
N ASN A 103 16.75 0.29 9.92
CA ASN A 103 17.08 0.29 11.34
C ASN A 103 16.75 1.63 12.02
N ALA A 104 17.02 2.76 11.34
CA ALA A 104 16.66 4.08 11.85
C ALA A 104 15.15 4.22 12.08
N PHE A 105 14.31 3.71 11.21
CA PHE A 105 12.86 3.77 11.37
C PHE A 105 12.32 2.76 12.39
N VAL A 106 12.96 1.61 12.54
CA VAL A 106 12.68 0.67 13.65
C VAL A 106 12.98 1.34 14.99
N GLU A 107 14.15 1.96 15.13
CA GLU A 107 14.55 2.70 16.34
C GLU A 107 13.66 3.91 16.62
N GLU A 108 13.17 4.57 15.58
CA GLU A 108 12.24 5.70 15.72
C GLU A 108 10.82 5.25 16.12
N GLY A 109 10.53 3.97 16.08
CA GLY A 109 9.23 3.39 16.44
C GLY A 109 8.15 3.66 15.38
N CYS A 110 8.47 3.46 14.11
CA CYS A 110 7.47 3.45 13.04
C CYS A 110 6.60 2.20 13.16
N ASP A 111 5.28 2.37 13.07
CA ASP A 111 4.32 1.26 13.16
C ASP A 111 4.25 0.46 11.86
N LEU A 112 4.47 1.14 10.72
CA LEU A 112 4.56 0.53 9.39
C LEU A 112 5.75 1.14 8.64
N ILE A 113 6.63 0.29 8.12
CA ILE A 113 7.73 0.68 7.25
C ILE A 113 7.40 0.26 5.82
N VAL A 114 7.35 1.26 4.92
CA VAL A 114 7.12 1.08 3.48
C VAL A 114 8.46 1.16 2.77
N THR A 115 8.93 0.06 2.22
CA THR A 115 10.14 0.03 1.39
C THR A 115 9.73 0.04 -0.08
N VAL A 116 10.33 0.93 -0.87
CA VAL A 116 9.90 1.15 -2.25
C VAL A 116 10.96 0.64 -3.21
N GLY A 117 10.63 -0.46 -3.90
CA GLY A 117 11.43 -1.01 -4.97
C GLY A 117 12.05 -2.38 -4.70
N PHE A 118 12.18 -3.13 -5.80
CA PHE A 118 12.74 -4.49 -5.82
C PHE A 118 14.12 -4.59 -5.14
N LEU A 119 14.95 -3.56 -5.27
CA LEU A 119 16.31 -3.55 -4.73
C LEU A 119 16.38 -3.55 -3.19
N LEU A 120 15.30 -3.17 -2.52
CA LEU A 120 15.21 -3.24 -1.06
C LEU A 120 14.80 -4.63 -0.53
N GLY A 121 14.59 -5.62 -1.41
CA GLY A 121 14.09 -6.94 -1.03
C GLY A 121 14.88 -7.59 0.09
N ASP A 122 16.20 -7.73 -0.06
CA ASP A 122 17.05 -8.37 0.94
C ASP A 122 17.10 -7.59 2.26
N ALA A 123 17.23 -6.26 2.18
CA ALA A 123 17.26 -5.40 3.36
C ALA A 123 15.93 -5.41 4.13
N THR A 124 14.79 -5.41 3.42
CA THR A 124 13.46 -5.50 4.02
C THR A 124 13.28 -6.86 4.72
N LYS A 125 13.73 -7.94 4.10
CA LYS A 125 13.69 -9.27 4.71
C LYS A 125 14.49 -9.31 6.01
N ALA A 126 15.74 -8.86 5.98
CA ALA A 126 16.61 -8.83 7.15
C ALA A 126 16.01 -7.97 8.29
N GLY A 127 15.48 -6.78 7.95
CA GLY A 127 14.81 -5.91 8.92
C GLY A 127 13.56 -6.54 9.54
N ALA A 128 12.74 -7.20 8.72
CA ALA A 128 11.51 -7.85 9.17
C ALA A 128 11.77 -9.08 10.06
N GLU A 129 12.75 -9.90 9.71
CA GLU A 129 13.15 -11.08 10.49
C GLU A 129 13.76 -10.67 11.85
N ALA A 130 14.51 -9.56 11.89
CA ALA A 130 15.08 -9.03 13.11
C ALA A 130 14.06 -8.34 14.03
N ASN A 131 12.94 -7.87 13.47
CA ASN A 131 11.93 -7.06 14.16
C ASN A 131 10.50 -7.60 13.91
N PRO A 132 10.12 -8.74 14.47
CA PRO A 132 8.85 -9.43 14.15
C PRO A 132 7.59 -8.64 14.54
N ASP A 133 7.70 -7.71 15.46
CA ASP A 133 6.59 -6.86 15.92
C ASP A 133 6.34 -5.64 15.00
N VAL A 134 7.34 -5.24 14.21
CA VAL A 134 7.23 -4.14 13.24
C VAL A 134 6.58 -4.66 11.96
N LYS A 135 5.66 -3.87 11.39
CA LYS A 135 5.01 -4.20 10.12
C LYS A 135 5.76 -3.58 8.95
N PHE A 136 5.87 -4.34 7.89
CA PHE A 136 6.52 -3.92 6.65
C PHE A 136 5.60 -4.10 5.47
N THR A 137 5.77 -3.25 4.47
CA THR A 137 5.27 -3.49 3.12
C THR A 137 6.36 -3.10 2.12
N ILE A 138 6.48 -3.86 1.05
CA ILE A 138 7.45 -3.61 0.00
C ILE A 138 6.78 -3.53 -1.37
N VAL A 139 7.15 -2.53 -2.15
CA VAL A 139 6.64 -2.30 -3.52
C VAL A 139 7.52 -3.06 -4.53
N ASP A 140 6.89 -3.74 -5.48
CA ASP A 140 7.51 -4.53 -6.56
C ASP A 140 8.34 -5.74 -6.10
N TYR A 141 8.03 -6.28 -4.92
CA TYR A 141 8.65 -7.49 -4.41
C TYR A 141 7.66 -8.35 -3.62
N ALA A 142 7.85 -9.66 -3.67
CA ALA A 142 7.15 -10.61 -2.82
C ALA A 142 8.11 -11.72 -2.38
N TYR A 143 7.84 -12.30 -1.21
CA TYR A 143 8.66 -13.38 -0.65
C TYR A 143 7.94 -14.73 -0.80
N ASP A 144 8.69 -15.75 -1.12
CA ASP A 144 8.27 -17.15 -1.09
C ASP A 144 9.33 -17.98 -0.35
N PRO A 145 9.01 -18.51 0.85
CA PRO A 145 7.75 -18.36 1.57
C PRO A 145 7.51 -16.91 2.06
N THR A 146 6.24 -16.55 2.27
CA THR A 146 5.86 -15.23 2.79
C THR A 146 6.39 -15.00 4.20
N LEU A 147 6.73 -13.75 4.52
CA LEU A 147 7.11 -13.33 5.87
C LEU A 147 5.86 -12.86 6.65
N PRO A 148 5.70 -13.25 7.93
CA PRO A 148 4.45 -13.01 8.67
C PRO A 148 4.14 -11.54 8.95
N ASN A 149 5.15 -10.68 8.92
CA ASN A 149 5.05 -9.25 9.17
C ASN A 149 5.35 -8.38 7.94
N VAL A 150 5.39 -8.97 6.72
CA VAL A 150 5.63 -8.25 5.47
C VAL A 150 4.52 -8.51 4.46
N ILE A 151 4.01 -7.45 3.86
CA ILE A 151 3.12 -7.52 2.69
C ILE A 151 3.89 -7.06 1.46
N GLY A 152 4.04 -7.96 0.48
CA GLY A 152 4.56 -7.62 -0.85
C GLY A 152 3.45 -7.03 -1.73
N GLN A 153 3.74 -5.92 -2.40
CA GLN A 153 2.87 -5.29 -3.37
C GLN A 153 3.40 -5.55 -4.77
N VAL A 154 2.77 -6.45 -5.49
CA VAL A 154 3.13 -6.80 -6.87
C VAL A 154 2.01 -6.43 -7.82
N PHE A 155 2.36 -6.10 -9.05
CA PHE A 155 1.46 -5.53 -10.04
C PHE A 155 1.54 -6.32 -11.36
N ASN A 156 0.43 -6.43 -12.08
CA ASN A 156 0.38 -7.00 -13.44
C ASN A 156 0.85 -5.93 -14.45
N THR A 157 2.09 -5.54 -14.36
CA THR A 157 2.66 -4.47 -15.19
C THR A 157 2.78 -4.83 -16.66
N ASP A 158 2.88 -6.12 -16.96
CA ASP A 158 2.83 -6.68 -18.31
C ASP A 158 1.50 -6.38 -19.03
N GLU A 159 0.38 -6.38 -18.32
CA GLU A 159 -0.94 -6.07 -18.90
C GLU A 159 -0.99 -4.63 -19.42
N ALA A 160 -0.53 -3.67 -18.61
CA ALA A 160 -0.46 -2.26 -19.01
C ALA A 160 0.55 -2.05 -20.15
N ALA A 161 1.71 -2.70 -20.05
CA ALA A 161 2.75 -2.63 -21.08
C ALA A 161 2.32 -3.28 -22.41
N PHE A 162 1.51 -4.36 -22.35
CA PHE A 162 0.91 -4.97 -23.52
C PHE A 162 0.04 -3.97 -24.30
N LEU A 163 -0.82 -3.23 -23.61
CA LEU A 163 -1.63 -2.19 -24.23
C LEU A 163 -0.78 -1.08 -24.86
N ALA A 164 0.31 -0.68 -24.18
CA ALA A 164 1.25 0.29 -24.72
C ALA A 164 1.95 -0.22 -25.98
N GLY A 165 2.41 -1.47 -25.99
CA GLY A 165 3.02 -2.11 -27.15
C GLY A 165 2.06 -2.23 -28.34
N TYR A 166 0.82 -2.63 -28.08
CA TYR A 166 -0.23 -2.68 -29.09
C TYR A 166 -0.49 -1.31 -29.72
N LEU A 167 -0.61 -0.28 -28.91
CA LEU A 167 -0.78 1.09 -29.36
C LEU A 167 0.43 1.59 -30.17
N ALA A 168 1.64 1.35 -29.66
CA ALA A 168 2.88 1.75 -30.34
C ALA A 168 2.99 1.14 -31.73
N ALA A 169 2.68 -0.14 -31.88
CA ALA A 169 2.64 -0.83 -33.18
C ALA A 169 1.64 -0.17 -34.14
N GLY A 170 0.45 0.20 -33.65
CA GLY A 170 -0.59 0.85 -34.45
C GLY A 170 -0.22 2.28 -34.86
N MET A 171 0.62 2.95 -34.10
CA MET A 171 1.07 4.32 -34.35
C MET A 171 2.38 4.41 -35.13
N SER A 172 3.12 3.32 -35.24
CA SER A 172 4.40 3.30 -35.94
C SER A 172 4.24 3.63 -37.43
N LYS A 173 5.04 4.56 -37.92
CA LYS A 173 5.12 4.93 -39.33
C LYS A 173 6.26 4.24 -40.07
N THR A 174 7.25 3.76 -39.32
CA THR A 174 8.45 3.12 -39.86
C THR A 174 8.36 1.59 -39.87
N GLY A 175 7.35 1.02 -39.22
CA GLY A 175 7.27 -0.41 -38.98
C GLY A 175 8.22 -0.88 -37.88
N LYS A 176 8.76 0.04 -37.07
CA LYS A 176 9.63 -0.25 -35.94
C LYS A 176 9.14 0.49 -34.69
N VAL A 177 9.30 -0.12 -33.54
CA VAL A 177 9.10 0.45 -32.22
C VAL A 177 10.23 -0.02 -31.31
N GLY A 178 10.53 0.69 -30.22
CA GLY A 178 11.64 0.33 -29.36
C GLY A 178 11.29 0.37 -27.88
N THR A 179 12.03 -0.40 -27.09
CA THR A 179 11.99 -0.36 -25.64
C THR A 179 13.38 -0.59 -25.07
N PHE A 180 13.66 -0.04 -23.90
CA PHE A 180 14.87 -0.32 -23.11
C PHE A 180 14.55 -0.18 -21.63
N GLY A 181 15.33 -0.83 -20.77
CA GLY A 181 15.15 -0.78 -19.33
C GLY A 181 16.24 0.00 -18.59
N GLY A 182 16.02 0.26 -17.31
CA GLY A 182 17.06 0.76 -16.40
C GLY A 182 18.02 -0.37 -16.02
N LEU A 183 17.56 -1.31 -15.22
CA LEU A 183 18.29 -2.52 -14.84
C LEU A 183 17.57 -3.76 -15.34
N GLN A 184 18.33 -4.83 -15.59
CA GLN A 184 17.74 -6.13 -15.98
C GLN A 184 17.29 -6.90 -14.73
N ILE A 185 16.19 -6.46 -14.14
CA ILE A 185 15.55 -7.08 -12.99
C ILE A 185 14.09 -7.43 -13.31
N PRO A 186 13.48 -8.41 -12.61
CA PRO A 186 12.14 -8.91 -12.93
C PRO A 186 11.07 -7.84 -13.12
N PRO A 187 10.89 -6.83 -12.25
CA PRO A 187 9.86 -5.82 -12.44
C PRO A 187 10.08 -4.94 -13.68
N VAL A 188 11.31 -4.86 -14.22
CA VAL A 188 11.63 -4.14 -15.46
C VAL A 188 11.41 -5.03 -16.69
N THR A 189 11.91 -6.26 -16.66
CA THR A 189 11.78 -7.16 -17.83
C THR A 189 10.33 -7.54 -18.10
N VAL A 190 9.47 -7.66 -17.09
CA VAL A 190 8.04 -7.93 -17.26
C VAL A 190 7.32 -6.82 -18.04
N PHE A 191 7.71 -5.55 -17.87
CA PHE A 191 7.23 -4.44 -18.70
C PHE A 191 7.66 -4.61 -20.16
N MET A 192 8.92 -4.96 -20.37
CA MET A 192 9.48 -5.13 -21.71
C MET A 192 8.85 -6.33 -22.44
N ASP A 193 8.57 -7.40 -21.71
CA ASP A 193 7.82 -8.57 -22.21
C ASP A 193 6.41 -8.19 -22.61
N GLY A 194 5.65 -7.53 -21.73
CA GLY A 194 4.31 -7.06 -22.04
C GLY A 194 4.27 -6.21 -23.30
N TYR A 195 5.18 -5.23 -23.39
CA TYR A 195 5.30 -4.38 -24.58
C TYR A 195 5.56 -5.18 -25.85
N PHE A 196 6.53 -6.10 -25.82
CA PHE A 196 6.85 -6.97 -26.95
C PHE A 196 5.65 -7.80 -27.40
N TYR A 197 4.97 -8.46 -26.46
CA TYR A 197 3.81 -9.29 -26.80
C TYR A 197 2.61 -8.47 -27.26
N GLY A 198 2.46 -7.23 -26.82
CA GLY A 198 1.47 -6.28 -27.35
C GLY A 198 1.68 -5.95 -28.81
N VAL A 199 2.94 -5.70 -29.23
CA VAL A 199 3.31 -5.50 -30.63
C VAL A 199 3.08 -6.76 -31.45
N LYS A 200 3.51 -7.92 -30.93
CA LYS A 200 3.29 -9.21 -31.59
C LYS A 200 1.81 -9.49 -31.84
N TYR A 201 0.98 -9.24 -30.86
CA TYR A 201 -0.47 -9.40 -30.97
C TYR A 201 -1.09 -8.44 -32.00
N TYR A 202 -0.64 -7.18 -32.05
CA TYR A 202 -1.04 -6.24 -33.08
C TYR A 202 -0.73 -6.78 -34.48
N ASN A 203 0.51 -7.25 -34.68
CA ASN A 203 0.93 -7.83 -35.96
C ASN A 203 0.03 -8.99 -36.40
N GLU A 204 -0.25 -9.89 -35.47
CA GLU A 204 -1.16 -11.05 -35.71
C GLU A 204 -2.56 -10.59 -36.13
N LYS A 205 -3.15 -9.64 -35.40
CA LYS A 205 -4.52 -9.17 -35.64
C LYS A 205 -4.68 -8.29 -36.87
N LYS A 206 -3.61 -7.58 -37.26
CA LYS A 206 -3.65 -6.61 -38.38
C LYS A 206 -2.91 -7.08 -39.63
N GLY A 207 -2.26 -8.24 -39.59
CA GLY A 207 -1.48 -8.75 -40.71
C GLY A 207 -0.26 -7.87 -41.02
N THR A 208 0.34 -7.25 -40.01
CA THR A 208 1.53 -6.37 -40.12
C THR A 208 2.78 -7.06 -39.63
N ASN A 209 3.93 -6.42 -39.76
CA ASN A 209 5.21 -6.93 -39.27
C ASN A 209 6.04 -5.80 -38.64
N VAL A 210 5.47 -5.17 -37.58
CA VAL A 210 6.18 -4.15 -36.79
C VAL A 210 7.25 -4.84 -35.94
N GLU A 211 8.47 -4.38 -36.05
CA GLU A 211 9.64 -4.90 -35.33
C GLU A 211 9.80 -4.21 -33.97
N VAL A 212 10.13 -4.99 -32.93
CA VAL A 212 10.51 -4.44 -31.62
C VAL A 212 12.04 -4.42 -31.52
N LEU A 213 12.59 -3.24 -31.27
CA LEU A 213 14.01 -3.04 -31.03
C LEU A 213 14.29 -2.94 -29.53
N GLY A 214 15.46 -3.38 -29.10
CA GLY A 214 15.98 -3.20 -27.75
C GLY A 214 15.56 -4.25 -26.73
N TRP A 215 14.73 -5.23 -27.10
CA TRP A 215 14.38 -6.36 -26.24
C TRP A 215 14.01 -7.62 -27.03
N ASP A 216 14.58 -8.74 -26.60
CA ASP A 216 14.18 -10.10 -27.02
C ASP A 216 13.80 -10.92 -25.79
N PRO A 217 12.50 -11.21 -25.56
CA PRO A 217 12.05 -11.94 -24.39
C PRO A 217 12.43 -13.43 -24.41
N VAL A 218 12.73 -14.00 -25.60
CA VAL A 218 13.11 -15.43 -25.71
C VAL A 218 14.56 -15.62 -25.31
N ALA A 219 15.44 -14.73 -25.78
CA ALA A 219 16.86 -14.74 -25.42
C ALA A 219 17.10 -14.05 -24.06
N ALA A 220 16.11 -13.34 -23.50
CA ALA A 220 16.22 -12.48 -22.34
C ALA A 220 17.40 -11.48 -22.46
N THR A 221 17.54 -10.88 -23.65
CA THR A 221 18.61 -9.91 -23.96
C THR A 221 18.03 -8.60 -24.47
N GLY A 222 18.66 -7.49 -24.11
CA GLY A 222 18.19 -6.17 -24.56
C GLY A 222 19.07 -5.03 -24.12
N LEU A 223 18.55 -3.82 -24.23
CA LEU A 223 19.23 -2.59 -23.87
C LEU A 223 18.84 -2.15 -22.46
N PHE A 224 19.86 -1.93 -21.62
CA PHE A 224 19.69 -1.47 -20.24
C PHE A 224 20.68 -0.35 -19.94
N THR A 225 20.20 0.78 -19.44
CA THR A 225 21.02 1.95 -19.10
C THR A 225 21.90 1.74 -17.87
N GLN A 226 21.65 0.71 -17.09
CA GLN A 226 22.24 0.44 -15.77
C GLN A 226 21.96 1.55 -14.74
N SER A 227 20.93 2.36 -14.97
CA SER A 227 20.47 3.45 -14.10
C SER A 227 18.99 3.68 -14.29
N PHE A 228 18.29 4.16 -13.23
CA PHE A 228 16.90 4.60 -13.31
C PHE A 228 16.76 6.14 -13.39
N ASP A 229 17.84 6.88 -13.17
CA ASP A 229 17.86 8.33 -13.03
C ASP A 229 18.79 9.06 -14.04
N ASP A 230 19.65 8.35 -14.78
CA ASP A 230 20.50 8.96 -15.79
C ASP A 230 19.74 9.32 -17.07
N GLN A 231 19.22 10.55 -17.09
CA GLN A 231 18.49 11.09 -18.25
C GLN A 231 19.34 11.18 -19.54
N ASN A 232 20.65 11.33 -19.41
CA ASN A 232 21.53 11.40 -20.59
C ASN A 232 21.66 10.04 -21.25
N LEU A 233 21.84 8.98 -20.48
CA LEU A 233 21.84 7.61 -20.99
C LEU A 233 20.48 7.25 -21.58
N GLY A 234 19.36 7.57 -20.89
CA GLY A 234 18.01 7.37 -21.42
C GLY A 234 17.82 8.06 -22.79
N LYS A 235 18.27 9.30 -22.94
CA LYS A 235 18.23 10.00 -24.22
C LYS A 235 19.10 9.34 -25.29
N GLN A 236 20.29 8.87 -24.94
CA GLN A 236 21.19 8.18 -25.88
C GLN A 236 20.56 6.89 -26.40
N PHE A 237 19.97 6.06 -25.51
CA PHE A 237 19.29 4.84 -25.92
C PHE A 237 18.07 5.13 -26.79
N ALA A 238 17.27 6.16 -26.45
CA ALA A 238 16.15 6.57 -27.29
C ALA A 238 16.61 6.96 -28.71
N ILE A 239 17.71 7.71 -28.84
CA ILE A 239 18.29 8.09 -30.15
C ILE A 239 18.79 6.84 -30.91
N GLN A 240 19.39 5.89 -30.19
CA GLN A 240 19.91 4.65 -30.83
C GLN A 240 18.76 3.80 -31.41
N LEU A 241 17.56 3.87 -30.85
CA LEU A 241 16.39 3.13 -31.31
C LEU A 241 15.59 3.85 -32.41
N MET A 242 15.89 5.11 -32.69
CA MET A 242 15.23 5.92 -33.75
C MET A 242 15.87 5.71 -35.12
#